data_7798abc4b2a7ea1665e3da31be449b5a
#
_entry.id   7798abc4b2a7ea1665e3da31be449b5a
#
_cell.length_a   1.000
_cell.length_b   1.000
_cell.length_c   1.000
_cell.angle_alpha   90.00
_cell.angle_beta   90.00
_cell.angle_gamma   90.00
#
_symmetry.space_group_name_H-M   'P 1'
#
loop_
_entity.id
_entity.type
_entity.pdbx_description
1 polymer ?
#
loop_
_entity_poly.entity_id
_entity_poly.type
_entity_poly.pdbx_seq_one_letter_code
_entity_poly.pdbx_strand_id
1 'polypeptide(L)'
;MKQEKAYYHLPGSFEFYELYREFLPLFRVHREYFYDWCDIGSIYGAPADCVWGGGRAGFGEHDPKEVLALTREYGISARLTFSNSLLREEHLSDKKCNALCALFERENQVQSGVIVHSELLLDYLKTHYPQLYFVSSTTKVLTEFQQLRAETAREEFRYVVPDFRLNKAFGELDSLPQAQKDKVEFLCNECCWVG
;
A
#
# COMPACT_ATOMS: atom_id res chain seq x y z
N MET A 1 -13.19 -5.51 26.84
CA MET A 1 -12.02 -5.72 25.95
C MET A 1 -12.28 -4.90 24.69
N LYS A 2 -11.37 -4.02 24.27
CA LYS A 2 -11.46 -3.41 22.94
C LYS A 2 -11.32 -4.53 21.92
N GLN A 3 -12.29 -4.70 21.04
CA GLN A 3 -12.21 -5.66 19.95
C GLN A 3 -11.08 -5.20 19.03
N GLU A 4 -10.09 -6.04 18.79
CA GLU A 4 -9.01 -5.74 17.85
C GLU A 4 -9.59 -5.67 16.44
N LYS A 5 -9.21 -4.64 15.67
CA LYS A 5 -9.66 -4.45 14.30
C LYS A 5 -8.66 -5.03 13.32
N ALA A 6 -9.17 -5.72 12.30
CA ALA A 6 -8.39 -6.08 11.12
C ALA A 6 -8.63 -5.04 10.03
N TYR A 7 -7.55 -4.47 9.52
CA TYR A 7 -7.58 -3.47 8.47
C TYR A 7 -7.29 -4.10 7.12
N TYR A 8 -8.21 -3.92 6.18
CA TYR A 8 -8.04 -4.36 4.80
C TYR A 8 -7.48 -3.24 3.95
N HIS A 9 -6.50 -3.59 3.11
CA HIS A 9 -5.88 -2.69 2.14
C HIS A 9 -6.32 -3.12 0.74
N LEU A 10 -7.04 -2.24 0.05
CA LEU A 10 -7.75 -2.58 -1.19
C LEU A 10 -6.97 -2.08 -2.41
N PRO A 11 -6.80 -2.90 -3.47
CA PRO A 11 -6.04 -2.54 -4.67
C PRO A 11 -6.85 -1.71 -5.67
N GLY A 12 -6.15 -1.04 -6.59
CA GLY A 12 -6.78 -0.48 -7.79
C GLY A 12 -7.47 0.86 -7.59
N SER A 13 -6.87 1.77 -6.81
CA SER A 13 -7.45 3.10 -6.55
C SER A 13 -7.74 3.91 -7.82
N PHE A 14 -6.99 3.69 -8.89
CA PHE A 14 -7.18 4.36 -10.19
C PHE A 14 -7.98 3.50 -11.17
N GLU A 15 -7.77 2.18 -11.16
CA GLU A 15 -8.44 1.24 -12.07
C GLU A 15 -9.89 0.97 -11.68
N PHE A 16 -10.18 0.91 -10.39
CA PHE A 16 -11.49 0.56 -9.83
C PHE A 16 -12.15 1.71 -9.08
N TYR A 17 -11.85 2.94 -9.46
CA TYR A 17 -12.39 4.14 -8.82
C TYR A 17 -13.92 4.10 -8.72
N GLU A 18 -14.62 3.79 -9.81
CA GLU A 18 -16.09 3.72 -9.84
C GLU A 18 -16.63 2.65 -8.88
N LEU A 19 -15.95 1.50 -8.76
CA LEU A 19 -16.31 0.49 -7.77
C LEU A 19 -16.23 1.05 -6.35
N TYR A 20 -15.15 1.76 -6.02
CA TYR A 20 -14.99 2.32 -4.68
C TYR A 20 -15.97 3.45 -4.39
N ARG A 21 -16.31 4.26 -5.39
CA ARG A 21 -17.32 5.29 -5.28
C ARG A 21 -18.70 4.72 -4.88
N GLU A 22 -19.04 3.55 -5.37
CA GLU A 22 -20.27 2.85 -5.01
C GLU A 22 -20.14 2.00 -3.73
N PHE A 23 -18.99 1.35 -3.54
CA PHE A 23 -18.77 0.43 -2.42
C PHE A 23 -18.60 1.14 -1.07
N LEU A 24 -17.85 2.24 -1.00
CA LEU A 24 -17.56 2.91 0.27
C LEU A 24 -18.82 3.47 0.97
N PRO A 25 -19.80 4.08 0.27
CA PRO A 25 -21.10 4.43 0.86
C PRO A 25 -21.82 3.21 1.45
N LEU A 26 -21.85 2.08 0.70
CA LEU A 26 -22.49 0.85 1.16
C LEU A 26 -21.80 0.31 2.42
N PHE A 27 -20.48 0.26 2.43
CA PHE A 27 -19.70 -0.17 3.59
C PHE A 27 -19.96 0.70 4.83
N ARG A 28 -20.14 2.01 4.64
CA ARG A 28 -20.45 2.96 5.74
C ARG A 28 -21.87 2.81 6.25
N VAL A 29 -22.87 2.72 5.36
CA VAL A 29 -24.29 2.74 5.70
C VAL A 29 -24.79 1.38 6.16
N HIS A 30 -24.25 0.29 5.58
CA HIS A 30 -24.70 -1.08 5.82
C HIS A 30 -23.68 -1.90 6.62
N ARG A 31 -23.21 -1.31 7.73
CA ARG A 31 -22.22 -1.98 8.61
C ARG A 31 -22.72 -3.31 9.17
N GLU A 32 -24.03 -3.52 9.26
CA GLU A 32 -24.67 -4.75 9.72
C GLU A 32 -24.34 -5.99 8.86
N TYR A 33 -23.85 -5.79 7.62
CA TYR A 33 -23.40 -6.88 6.75
C TYR A 33 -21.91 -7.19 6.88
N PHE A 34 -21.18 -6.45 7.70
CA PHE A 34 -19.75 -6.62 7.92
C PHE A 34 -19.45 -6.90 9.38
N TYR A 35 -18.43 -7.68 9.65
CA TYR A 35 -17.99 -7.90 11.02
C TYR A 35 -17.50 -6.61 11.67
N ASP A 36 -17.80 -6.41 12.96
CA ASP A 36 -17.41 -5.20 13.71
C ASP A 36 -15.90 -4.96 13.74
N TRP A 37 -15.12 -6.05 13.65
CA TRP A 37 -13.66 -6.00 13.60
C TRP A 37 -13.09 -5.71 12.22
N CYS A 38 -13.89 -5.75 11.15
CA CYS A 38 -13.45 -5.48 9.77
C CYS A 38 -13.46 -3.97 9.48
N ASP A 39 -12.34 -3.44 8.99
CA ASP A 39 -12.25 -2.03 8.59
C ASP A 39 -11.36 -1.86 7.35
N ILE A 40 -11.42 -0.69 6.69
CA ILE A 40 -10.60 -0.38 5.53
C ILE A 40 -9.48 0.56 5.97
N GLY A 41 -8.24 0.09 5.87
CA GLY A 41 -7.06 0.86 6.25
C GLY A 41 -6.53 1.76 5.14
N SER A 42 -6.54 1.28 3.91
CA SER A 42 -6.10 2.07 2.76
C SER A 42 -6.67 1.53 1.45
N ILE A 43 -6.63 2.38 0.42
CA ILE A 43 -6.81 1.98 -0.98
C ILE A 43 -5.53 2.37 -1.72
N TYR A 44 -4.99 1.44 -2.54
CA TYR A 44 -3.70 1.65 -3.20
C TYR A 44 -3.75 1.43 -4.70
N GLY A 45 -2.89 2.12 -5.44
CA GLY A 45 -2.76 1.99 -6.89
C GLY A 45 -1.76 3.00 -7.45
N ALA A 46 -1.62 3.01 -8.77
CA ALA A 46 -0.86 4.00 -9.51
C ALA A 46 -1.49 4.21 -10.88
N PRO A 47 -1.40 5.41 -11.46
CA PRO A 47 -1.79 5.62 -12.85
C PRO A 47 -0.99 4.70 -13.80
N ALA A 48 -1.63 4.25 -14.89
CA ALA A 48 -1.05 3.27 -15.82
C ALA A 48 0.27 3.71 -16.45
N ASP A 49 0.43 4.99 -16.70
CA ASP A 49 1.60 5.60 -17.33
C ASP A 49 2.65 6.12 -16.34
N CYS A 50 2.55 5.74 -15.05
CA CYS A 50 3.52 6.11 -14.03
C CYS A 50 4.78 5.26 -14.13
N VAL A 51 5.92 5.87 -14.47
CA VAL A 51 7.22 5.19 -14.62
C VAL A 51 7.62 4.44 -13.34
N TRP A 52 7.33 5.00 -12.16
CA TRP A 52 7.64 4.34 -10.88
C TRP A 52 6.68 3.21 -10.54
N GLY A 53 5.51 3.15 -11.21
CA GLY A 53 4.49 2.13 -10.97
C GLY A 53 4.81 0.74 -11.52
N GLY A 54 5.76 0.61 -12.45
CA GLY A 54 6.20 -0.68 -12.97
C GLY A 54 5.35 -1.27 -14.09
N GLY A 55 4.66 -0.43 -14.87
CA GLY A 55 4.05 -0.84 -16.15
C GLY A 55 2.81 -1.73 -16.01
N ARG A 56 1.92 -1.41 -15.09
CA ARG A 56 0.60 -2.04 -15.05
C ARG A 56 -0.19 -1.65 -16.30
N ALA A 57 -0.81 -2.64 -16.96
CA ALA A 57 -1.80 -2.39 -17.98
C ALA A 57 -3.03 -1.76 -17.30
N GLY A 58 -3.18 -0.43 -17.41
CA GLY A 58 -4.27 0.28 -16.79
C GLY A 58 -5.53 0.22 -17.63
N PHE A 59 -6.62 -0.18 -17.03
CA PHE A 59 -7.96 0.10 -17.52
C PHE A 59 -8.53 1.21 -16.62
N GLY A 60 -8.71 2.39 -17.18
CA GLY A 60 -9.27 3.54 -16.48
C GLY A 60 -8.20 4.43 -15.82
N GLU A 61 -8.18 5.68 -16.23
CA GLU A 61 -7.38 6.73 -15.64
C GLU A 61 -8.33 7.71 -14.95
N HIS A 62 -8.39 7.64 -13.63
CA HIS A 62 -9.07 8.68 -12.86
C HIS A 62 -8.07 9.76 -12.43
N ASP A 63 -8.59 10.98 -12.28
CA ASP A 63 -7.80 12.10 -11.78
C ASP A 63 -7.31 11.76 -10.35
N PRO A 64 -6.02 11.86 -10.07
CA PRO A 64 -5.47 11.66 -8.74
C PRO A 64 -6.15 12.50 -7.65
N LYS A 65 -6.68 13.67 -7.99
CA LYS A 65 -7.46 14.51 -7.06
C LYS A 65 -8.80 13.89 -6.68
N GLU A 66 -9.47 13.22 -7.62
CA GLU A 66 -10.73 12.51 -7.34
C GLU A 66 -10.48 11.32 -6.41
N VAL A 67 -9.40 10.55 -6.66
CA VAL A 67 -8.97 9.45 -5.79
C VAL A 67 -8.71 9.94 -4.37
N LEU A 68 -7.99 11.06 -4.21
CA LEU A 68 -7.73 11.66 -2.91
C LEU A 68 -9.01 12.22 -2.24
N ALA A 69 -9.89 12.85 -3.01
CA ALA A 69 -11.16 13.36 -2.49
C ALA A 69 -12.02 12.23 -1.94
N LEU A 70 -12.12 11.11 -2.67
CA LEU A 70 -12.86 9.93 -2.26
C LEU A 70 -12.28 9.33 -0.97
N THR A 71 -10.98 9.05 -0.93
CA THR A 71 -10.35 8.45 0.25
C THR A 71 -10.45 9.36 1.48
N ARG A 72 -10.35 10.68 1.29
CA ARG A 72 -10.53 11.68 2.35
C ARG A 72 -11.93 11.70 2.92
N GLU A 73 -12.96 11.65 2.07
CA GLU A 73 -14.37 11.63 2.48
C GLU A 73 -14.66 10.48 3.46
N TYR A 74 -13.97 9.35 3.27
CA TYR A 74 -14.15 8.15 4.10
C TYR A 74 -13.10 7.99 5.21
N GLY A 75 -12.14 8.91 5.32
CA GLY A 75 -11.07 8.84 6.32
C GLY A 75 -10.10 7.69 6.10
N ILE A 76 -9.91 7.27 4.83
CA ILE A 76 -9.10 6.14 4.41
C ILE A 76 -7.76 6.65 3.85
N SER A 77 -6.66 5.98 4.17
CA SER A 77 -5.35 6.30 3.61
C SER A 77 -5.27 5.96 2.12
N ALA A 78 -4.76 6.88 1.30
CA ALA A 78 -4.41 6.61 -0.08
C ALA A 78 -2.94 6.21 -0.19
N ARG A 79 -2.62 5.14 -0.98
CA ARG A 79 -1.24 4.72 -1.20
C ARG A 79 -0.91 4.69 -2.68
N LEU A 80 0.21 5.28 -3.06
CA LEU A 80 0.79 5.14 -4.41
C LEU A 80 1.57 3.83 -4.49
N THR A 81 1.41 3.08 -5.60
CA THR A 81 2.14 1.83 -5.81
C THR A 81 3.29 2.06 -6.76
N PHE A 82 4.51 2.12 -6.23
CA PHE A 82 5.75 2.33 -6.98
C PHE A 82 6.64 1.09 -6.91
N SER A 83 6.18 0.04 -7.61
CA SER A 83 6.77 -1.30 -7.55
C SER A 83 7.78 -1.60 -8.67
N ASN A 84 8.17 -0.60 -9.47
CA ASN A 84 9.14 -0.80 -10.53
C ASN A 84 10.51 -1.16 -9.94
N SER A 85 11.00 -2.35 -10.25
CA SER A 85 12.30 -2.87 -9.79
C SER A 85 13.48 -2.44 -10.68
N LEU A 86 13.20 -1.83 -11.85
CA LEU A 86 14.20 -1.47 -12.86
C LEU A 86 14.52 0.03 -12.87
N LEU A 87 14.21 0.74 -11.78
CA LEU A 87 14.47 2.17 -11.69
C LEU A 87 15.97 2.49 -11.66
N ARG A 88 16.30 3.59 -12.33
CA ARG A 88 17.63 4.20 -12.37
C ARG A 88 17.51 5.66 -11.95
N GLU A 89 18.65 6.31 -11.68
CA GLU A 89 18.70 7.72 -11.27
C GLU A 89 17.96 8.67 -12.23
N GLU A 90 18.06 8.43 -13.54
CA GLU A 90 17.38 9.22 -14.56
C GLU A 90 15.86 9.23 -14.41
N HIS A 91 15.27 8.15 -13.88
CA HIS A 91 13.83 8.03 -13.65
C HIS A 91 13.34 8.82 -12.44
N LEU A 92 14.22 9.21 -11.52
CA LEU A 92 13.84 9.97 -10.31
C LEU A 92 13.35 11.38 -10.65
N SER A 93 13.78 11.93 -11.80
CA SER A 93 13.36 13.24 -12.28
C SER A 93 12.00 13.26 -13.01
N ASP A 94 11.28 12.13 -13.06
CA ASP A 94 9.97 12.05 -13.73
C ASP A 94 8.99 13.05 -13.12
N LYS A 95 8.49 13.98 -13.95
CA LYS A 95 7.65 15.09 -13.49
C LYS A 95 6.28 14.63 -13.01
N LYS A 96 5.70 13.60 -13.64
CA LYS A 96 4.37 13.10 -13.29
C LYS A 96 4.42 12.38 -11.93
N CYS A 97 5.38 11.49 -11.75
CA CYS A 97 5.54 10.77 -10.49
C CYS A 97 5.83 11.72 -9.32
N ASN A 98 6.69 12.73 -9.54
CA ASN A 98 6.95 13.75 -8.53
C ASN A 98 5.71 14.62 -8.22
N ALA A 99 4.92 14.99 -9.24
CA ALA A 99 3.67 15.72 -9.02
C ALA A 99 2.64 14.91 -8.23
N LEU A 100 2.56 13.59 -8.45
CA LEU A 100 1.73 12.67 -7.67
C LEU A 100 2.16 12.66 -6.20
N CYS A 101 3.46 12.48 -5.93
CA CYS A 101 3.97 12.51 -4.55
C CYS A 101 3.66 13.82 -3.85
N ALA A 102 3.92 14.95 -4.50
CA ALA A 102 3.64 16.27 -3.96
C ALA A 102 2.14 16.48 -3.67
N LEU A 103 1.27 15.97 -4.54
CA LEU A 103 -0.18 16.02 -4.35
C LEU A 103 -0.61 15.17 -3.15
N PHE A 104 -0.16 13.90 -3.09
CA PHE A 104 -0.52 12.95 -2.03
C PHE A 104 0.06 13.34 -0.67
N GLU A 105 1.20 14.02 -0.63
CA GLU A 105 1.78 14.54 0.61
C GLU A 105 1.00 15.73 1.19
N ARG A 106 0.53 16.65 0.33
CA ARG A 106 -0.11 17.92 0.75
C ARG A 106 -1.57 17.79 1.10
N GLU A 107 -2.31 17.00 0.35
CA GLU A 107 -3.78 16.95 0.38
C GLU A 107 -4.33 16.04 1.51
N ASN A 108 -3.66 15.97 2.67
CA ASN A 108 -3.81 14.82 3.52
C ASN A 108 -4.33 15.11 4.92
N GLN A 109 -5.63 14.91 5.15
CA GLN A 109 -6.19 14.77 6.49
C GLN A 109 -5.84 13.40 7.11
N VAL A 110 -5.72 12.36 6.28
CA VAL A 110 -5.23 11.03 6.63
C VAL A 110 -3.92 10.83 5.89
N GLN A 111 -2.84 10.55 6.60
CA GLN A 111 -1.52 10.42 6.00
C GLN A 111 -1.51 9.42 4.83
N SER A 112 -1.06 9.84 3.66
CA SER A 112 -0.86 8.98 2.49
C SER A 112 0.44 8.22 2.57
N GLY A 113 0.53 7.12 1.80
CA GLY A 113 1.73 6.30 1.75
C GLY A 113 2.18 5.94 0.36
N VAL A 114 3.34 5.30 0.30
CA VAL A 114 3.91 4.75 -0.93
C VAL A 114 4.33 3.30 -0.68
N ILE A 115 3.85 2.40 -1.53
CA ILE A 115 4.34 1.01 -1.60
C ILE A 115 5.54 1.05 -2.54
N VAL A 116 6.73 0.72 -2.03
CA VAL A 116 7.99 0.89 -2.75
C VAL A 116 8.79 -0.41 -2.82
N HIS A 117 9.37 -0.66 -4.00
CA HIS A 117 10.31 -1.79 -4.23
C HIS A 117 11.76 -1.32 -4.18
N SER A 118 12.09 -0.27 -4.94
CA SER A 118 13.46 0.20 -5.16
C SER A 118 14.01 0.96 -3.97
N GLU A 119 15.17 0.57 -3.47
CA GLU A 119 15.87 1.31 -2.41
C GLU A 119 16.30 2.70 -2.90
N LEU A 120 16.73 2.82 -4.16
CA LEU A 120 17.04 4.10 -4.78
C LEU A 120 15.85 5.07 -4.70
N LEU A 121 14.66 4.58 -5.02
CA LEU A 121 13.44 5.39 -4.94
C LEU A 121 13.06 5.70 -3.49
N LEU A 122 13.21 4.74 -2.57
CA LEU A 122 12.92 4.95 -1.15
C LEU A 122 13.75 6.10 -0.58
N ASP A 123 15.06 6.12 -0.83
CA ASP A 123 15.96 7.16 -0.34
C ASP A 123 15.63 8.54 -0.94
N TYR A 124 15.26 8.55 -2.22
CA TYR A 124 14.78 9.77 -2.88
C TYR A 124 13.49 10.29 -2.23
N LEU A 125 12.49 9.43 -2.03
CA LEU A 125 11.19 9.79 -1.45
C LEU A 125 11.33 10.27 -0.01
N LYS A 126 12.14 9.63 0.81
CA LYS A 126 12.42 10.04 2.21
C LYS A 126 12.94 11.48 2.28
N THR A 127 13.76 11.85 1.30
CA THR A 127 14.38 13.19 1.24
C THR A 127 13.41 14.26 0.74
N HIS A 128 12.60 13.92 -0.29
CA HIS A 128 11.79 14.91 -1.01
C HIS A 128 10.33 14.97 -0.54
N TYR A 129 9.82 13.87 0.04
CA TYR A 129 8.42 13.71 0.47
C TYR A 129 8.33 13.06 1.86
N PRO A 130 8.89 13.70 2.90
CA PRO A 130 9.03 13.12 4.23
C PRO A 130 7.71 12.92 4.98
N GLN A 131 6.62 13.54 4.52
CA GLN A 131 5.30 13.37 5.14
C GLN A 131 4.58 12.11 4.66
N LEU A 132 5.05 11.46 3.59
CA LEU A 132 4.55 10.17 3.15
C LEU A 132 5.10 9.05 4.05
N TYR A 133 4.28 8.05 4.36
CA TYR A 133 4.80 6.82 4.96
C TYR A 133 5.11 5.77 3.89
N PHE A 134 5.99 4.82 4.23
CA PHE A 134 6.44 3.81 3.27
C PHE A 134 6.00 2.41 3.68
N VAL A 135 5.69 1.61 2.65
CA VAL A 135 5.35 0.20 2.74
C VAL A 135 6.33 -0.59 1.88
N SER A 136 6.97 -1.59 2.45
CA SER A 136 7.83 -2.50 1.68
C SER A 136 6.97 -3.39 0.80
N SER A 137 7.22 -3.34 -0.52
CA SER A 137 6.39 -4.01 -1.53
C SER A 137 6.56 -5.53 -1.48
N THR A 138 5.46 -6.26 -1.68
CA THR A 138 5.47 -7.72 -1.90
C THR A 138 6.31 -8.13 -3.10
N THR A 139 6.53 -7.23 -4.07
CA THR A 139 7.39 -7.49 -5.24
C THR A 139 8.87 -7.70 -4.88
N LYS A 140 9.28 -7.39 -3.65
CA LYS A 140 10.61 -7.77 -3.11
C LYS A 140 10.74 -9.27 -2.89
N VAL A 141 9.63 -10.01 -2.89
CA VAL A 141 9.56 -11.48 -2.79
C VAL A 141 10.32 -11.99 -1.57
N LEU A 142 9.94 -11.50 -0.39
CA LEU A 142 10.53 -11.93 0.89
C LEU A 142 10.01 -13.33 1.26
N THR A 143 10.64 -14.36 0.75
CA THR A 143 10.22 -15.76 0.93
C THR A 143 10.77 -16.42 2.18
N GLU A 144 11.87 -15.88 2.71
CA GLU A 144 12.53 -16.42 3.89
C GLU A 144 12.19 -15.59 5.13
N PHE A 145 11.87 -16.26 6.23
CA PHE A 145 11.49 -15.57 7.47
C PHE A 145 12.57 -14.58 7.97
N GLN A 146 13.83 -14.89 7.79
CA GLN A 146 14.93 -13.99 8.17
C GLN A 146 14.93 -12.68 7.36
N GLN A 147 14.53 -12.74 6.09
CA GLN A 147 14.35 -11.53 5.24
C GLN A 147 13.19 -10.68 5.78
N LEU A 148 12.05 -11.30 6.09
CA LEU A 148 10.91 -10.62 6.67
C LEU A 148 11.28 -9.96 8.01
N ARG A 149 11.98 -10.69 8.88
CA ARG A 149 12.44 -10.17 10.18
C ARG A 149 13.37 -8.97 10.03
N ALA A 150 14.31 -9.04 9.08
CA ALA A 150 15.21 -7.92 8.79
C ALA A 150 14.45 -6.71 8.25
N GLU A 151 13.53 -6.93 7.32
CA GLU A 151 12.75 -5.84 6.71
C GLU A 151 11.79 -5.17 7.71
N THR A 152 11.12 -5.95 8.58
CA THR A 152 10.25 -5.40 9.63
C THR A 152 11.01 -4.65 10.73
N ALA A 153 12.30 -4.93 10.90
CA ALA A 153 13.16 -4.20 11.84
C ALA A 153 13.54 -2.79 11.34
N ARG A 154 13.41 -2.52 10.06
CA ARG A 154 13.73 -1.22 9.45
C ARG A 154 12.72 -0.17 9.88
N GLU A 155 13.20 0.98 10.36
CA GLU A 155 12.36 2.07 10.87
C GLU A 155 11.63 2.83 9.77
N GLU A 156 12.18 2.83 8.53
CA GLU A 156 11.62 3.52 7.38
C GLU A 156 10.24 2.99 6.98
N PHE A 157 10.00 1.69 7.19
CA PHE A 157 8.74 1.08 6.81
C PHE A 157 7.73 1.10 7.94
N ARG A 158 6.56 1.67 7.65
CA ARG A 158 5.38 1.52 8.51
C ARG A 158 4.82 0.11 8.41
N TYR A 159 4.81 -0.46 7.19
CA TYR A 159 4.31 -1.79 6.91
C TYR A 159 5.24 -2.54 5.95
N VAL A 160 5.21 -3.86 6.05
CA VAL A 160 5.99 -4.78 5.21
C VAL A 160 5.06 -5.87 4.72
N VAL A 161 5.02 -6.08 3.40
CA VAL A 161 4.20 -7.13 2.78
C VAL A 161 5.10 -8.31 2.41
N PRO A 162 5.09 -9.40 3.19
CA PRO A 162 5.85 -10.61 2.87
C PRO A 162 5.31 -11.33 1.64
N ASP A 163 6.06 -12.30 1.16
CA ASP A 163 5.53 -13.29 0.22
C ASP A 163 4.44 -14.13 0.90
N PHE A 164 3.38 -14.49 0.16
CA PHE A 164 2.23 -15.24 0.67
C PHE A 164 2.59 -16.59 1.30
N ARG A 165 3.73 -17.20 0.92
CA ARG A 165 4.23 -18.45 1.50
C ARG A 165 4.49 -18.35 2.98
N LEU A 166 4.78 -17.14 3.49
CA LEU A 166 4.97 -16.89 4.92
C LEU A 166 3.66 -16.68 5.69
N ASN A 167 2.50 -16.58 5.03
CA ASN A 167 1.21 -16.36 5.69
C ASN A 167 0.84 -17.43 6.73
N LYS A 168 1.40 -18.63 6.61
CA LYS A 168 1.15 -19.77 7.53
C LYS A 168 2.34 -20.11 8.43
N ALA A 169 3.38 -19.30 8.43
CA ALA A 169 4.56 -19.50 9.28
C ALA A 169 4.31 -19.04 10.72
N PHE A 170 3.22 -19.53 11.34
CA PHE A 170 2.69 -19.04 12.64
C PHE A 170 3.73 -19.07 13.75
N GLY A 171 4.50 -20.14 13.88
CA GLY A 171 5.52 -20.27 14.95
C GLY A 171 6.66 -19.25 14.80
N GLU A 172 7.04 -18.96 13.57
CA GLU A 172 8.08 -17.97 13.26
C GLU A 172 7.55 -16.55 13.43
N LEU A 173 6.33 -16.27 12.94
CA LEU A 173 5.66 -14.99 13.11
C LEU A 173 5.43 -14.67 14.59
N ASP A 174 5.08 -15.66 15.41
CA ASP A 174 4.93 -15.50 16.85
C ASP A 174 6.24 -15.13 17.56
N SER A 175 7.37 -15.49 17.01
CA SER A 175 8.70 -15.13 17.54
C SER A 175 9.09 -13.67 17.32
N LEU A 176 8.39 -12.93 16.44
CA LEU A 176 8.66 -11.51 16.21
C LEU A 176 8.26 -10.67 17.43
N PRO A 177 9.03 -9.61 17.75
CA PRO A 177 8.59 -8.59 18.69
C PRO A 177 7.25 -7.97 18.25
N GLN A 178 6.39 -7.57 19.19
CA GLN A 178 5.07 -7.02 18.87
C GLN A 178 5.14 -5.84 17.87
N ALA A 179 6.10 -4.93 18.07
CA ALA A 179 6.30 -3.79 17.16
C ALA A 179 6.63 -4.19 15.70
N GLN A 180 7.21 -5.38 15.49
CA GLN A 180 7.44 -5.92 14.14
C GLN A 180 6.19 -6.65 13.61
N LYS A 181 5.46 -7.38 14.47
CA LYS A 181 4.17 -8.00 14.09
C LYS A 181 3.19 -6.96 13.58
N ASP A 182 3.11 -5.81 14.26
CA ASP A 182 2.21 -4.70 13.92
C ASP A 182 2.51 -4.07 12.54
N LYS A 183 3.70 -4.33 11.98
CA LYS A 183 4.07 -3.88 10.63
C LYS A 183 3.70 -4.87 9.53
N VAL A 184 3.36 -6.12 9.83
CA VAL A 184 3.15 -7.14 8.79
C VAL A 184 1.77 -6.99 8.16
N GLU A 185 1.72 -6.82 6.84
CA GLU A 185 0.50 -6.87 6.04
C GLU A 185 0.49 -8.15 5.19
N PHE A 186 -0.48 -9.03 5.43
CA PHE A 186 -0.59 -10.29 4.71
C PHE A 186 -1.38 -10.15 3.42
N LEU A 187 -0.95 -10.87 2.38
CA LEU A 187 -1.73 -11.02 1.15
C LEU A 187 -2.87 -12.02 1.40
N CYS A 188 -4.12 -11.57 1.26
CA CYS A 188 -5.30 -12.41 1.46
C CYS A 188 -5.77 -13.10 0.18
N ASN A 189 -5.55 -12.48 -0.98
CA ASN A 189 -5.97 -12.96 -2.29
C ASN A 189 -4.77 -13.02 -3.22
N GLU A 190 -4.14 -14.18 -3.31
CA GLU A 190 -3.10 -14.45 -4.30
C GLU A 190 -3.64 -15.22 -5.49
N CYS A 191 -3.09 -14.94 -6.66
CA CYS A 191 -3.33 -15.79 -7.83
C CYS A 191 -2.79 -17.18 -7.53
N CYS A 192 -3.66 -18.19 -7.63
CA CYS A 192 -3.23 -19.58 -7.50
C CYS A 192 -2.30 -19.92 -8.67
N TRP A 193 -1.02 -19.98 -8.40
CA TRP A 193 -0.03 -20.56 -9.32
C TRP A 193 -0.14 -22.07 -9.18
N VAL A 194 -1.00 -22.65 -9.98
CA VAL A 194 -0.93 -24.08 -10.27
C VAL A 194 -0.03 -24.22 -11.49
N GLY A 195 1.21 -24.45 -11.24
CA GLY A 195 2.16 -24.90 -12.22
C GLY A 195 2.41 -26.37 -12.05
#